data_707c347686ec5ced798d3565cea28933
#
_entry.id   707c347686ec5ced798d3565cea28933
#
_cell.length_a   1.000
_cell.length_b   1.000
_cell.length_c   1.000
_cell.angle_alpha   90.00
_cell.angle_beta   90.00
_cell.angle_gamma   90.00
#
_symmetry.space_group_name_H-M   'P 1'
#
loop_
_entity.id
_entity.type
_entity.pdbx_description
1 polymer ?
#
loop_
_entity_poly.entity_id
_entity_poly.type
_entity_poly.pdbx_seq_one_letter_code
_entity_poly.pdbx_strand_id
1 'polypeptide(L)'
;HEDHIGGIPYAMEQFNCPIHATRLTAGIVQLKLEEHQLQNTVHLFTHEAGEKVKAGCFTVEFIHVNHSIADAVAFAIKTPVGTIVMTGDFKIDATAEDGMIDLARFGALGKEGVLALLCDSTNVERQGYTPSEKTVAANFERQFSGCNKRIIVTTFASNAFRLQSLIATAKKFGRKVAVTGRSMENILKVSTELGYLKIPAGTLVDITQIKQIPNNKLVIVSTGSQGENMSALYRMAFSGHRQVEITASD
;
A
#
# COMPACT_ATOMS: atom_id res chain seq x y z
N HIS A 1 5.70 -1.03 2.71
CA HIS A 1 5.43 -2.45 2.41
C HIS A 1 6.03 -3.34 3.49
N GLU A 2 5.68 -4.62 3.50
CA GLU A 2 6.14 -5.59 4.51
C GLU A 2 7.66 -5.75 4.52
N ASP A 3 8.28 -5.77 3.36
CA ASP A 3 9.73 -5.83 3.16
C ASP A 3 10.49 -4.64 3.75
N HIS A 4 9.82 -3.50 3.98
CA HIS A 4 10.41 -2.32 4.62
C HIS A 4 10.11 -2.23 6.12
N ILE A 5 8.95 -2.70 6.56
CA ILE A 5 8.48 -2.51 7.94
C ILE A 5 8.39 -3.79 8.76
N GLY A 6 8.46 -4.97 8.12
CA GLY A 6 8.30 -6.26 8.79
C GLY A 6 9.34 -6.55 9.86
N GLY A 7 10.54 -6.02 9.72
CA GLY A 7 11.63 -6.15 10.67
C GLY A 7 11.57 -5.19 11.88
N ILE A 8 10.68 -4.17 11.85
CA ILE A 8 10.62 -3.13 12.88
C ILE A 8 10.46 -3.70 14.30
N PRO A 9 9.50 -4.61 14.59
CA PRO A 9 9.33 -5.12 15.93
C PRO A 9 10.61 -5.77 16.49
N TYR A 10 11.28 -6.58 15.68
CA TYR A 10 12.53 -7.25 16.07
C TYR A 10 13.68 -6.28 16.30
N ALA A 11 13.76 -5.20 15.52
CA ALA A 11 14.75 -4.15 15.72
C ALA A 11 14.46 -3.37 17.01
N MET A 12 13.19 -3.12 17.34
CA MET A 12 12.79 -2.37 18.54
C MET A 12 13.02 -3.15 19.83
N GLU A 13 13.03 -4.48 19.79
CA GLU A 13 13.43 -5.29 20.94
C GLU A 13 14.91 -5.09 21.30
N GLN A 14 15.74 -4.74 20.32
CA GLN A 14 17.19 -4.52 20.50
C GLN A 14 17.55 -3.04 20.67
N PHE A 15 16.83 -2.16 19.99
CA PHE A 15 17.13 -0.73 19.91
C PHE A 15 15.88 0.08 20.29
N ASN A 16 15.80 0.53 21.52
CA ASN A 16 14.70 1.39 21.95
C ASN A 16 14.91 2.81 21.41
N CYS A 17 14.47 3.06 20.18
CA CYS A 17 14.54 4.38 19.56
C CYS A 17 13.15 4.79 19.00
N PRO A 18 12.87 6.11 18.88
CA PRO A 18 11.62 6.57 18.29
C PRO A 18 11.56 6.23 16.79
N ILE A 19 10.36 5.93 16.31
CA ILE A 19 10.06 5.70 14.90
C ILE A 19 9.37 6.95 14.34
N HIS A 20 9.82 7.40 13.20
CA HIS A 20 9.24 8.52 12.44
C HIS A 20 8.73 8.01 11.11
N ALA A 21 7.45 8.22 10.80
CA ALA A 21 6.82 7.70 9.58
C ALA A 21 5.71 8.64 9.09
N THR A 22 5.27 8.47 7.85
CA THR A 22 4.06 9.11 7.35
C THR A 22 2.81 8.46 7.97
N ARG A 23 1.68 9.13 7.89
CA ARG A 23 0.47 8.80 8.66
C ARG A 23 -0.05 7.39 8.40
N LEU A 24 -0.14 6.98 7.12
CA LEU A 24 -0.60 5.63 6.78
C LEU A 24 0.43 4.58 7.20
N THR A 25 1.71 4.83 6.94
CA THR A 25 2.80 3.93 7.34
C THR A 25 2.83 3.77 8.87
N ALA A 26 2.68 4.86 9.62
CA ALA A 26 2.59 4.82 11.08
C ALA A 26 1.41 3.96 11.57
N GLY A 27 0.23 4.09 10.96
CA GLY A 27 -0.92 3.24 11.29
C GLY A 27 -0.67 1.75 11.08
N ILE A 28 0.05 1.40 10.00
CA ILE A 28 0.40 -0.01 9.73
C ILE A 28 1.48 -0.50 10.71
N VAL A 29 2.48 0.33 10.99
CA VAL A 29 3.53 0.01 12.00
C VAL A 29 2.92 -0.17 13.38
N GLN A 30 1.94 0.66 13.76
CA GLN A 30 1.24 0.54 15.02
C GLN A 30 0.61 -0.85 15.19
N LEU A 31 -0.07 -1.38 14.15
CA LEU A 31 -0.63 -2.74 14.20
C LEU A 31 0.45 -3.81 14.42
N LYS A 32 1.63 -3.65 13.81
CA LYS A 32 2.74 -4.58 14.02
C LYS A 32 3.30 -4.51 15.44
N LEU A 33 3.42 -3.32 15.98
CA LEU A 33 3.85 -3.13 17.37
C LEU A 33 2.84 -3.75 18.35
N GLU A 34 1.53 -3.65 18.06
CA GLU A 34 0.46 -4.29 18.84
C GLU A 34 0.56 -5.83 18.78
N GLU A 35 0.77 -6.42 17.58
CA GLU A 35 0.96 -7.85 17.39
C GLU A 35 2.15 -8.40 18.23
N HIS A 36 3.19 -7.59 18.42
CA HIS A 36 4.38 -7.92 19.22
C HIS A 36 4.37 -7.36 20.66
N GLN A 37 3.27 -6.76 21.10
CA GLN A 37 3.10 -6.16 22.44
C GLN A 37 4.09 -5.02 22.75
N LEU A 38 4.56 -4.32 21.73
CA LEU A 38 5.53 -3.22 21.81
C LEU A 38 4.89 -1.81 21.75
N GLN A 39 3.57 -1.71 21.59
CA GLN A 39 2.85 -0.44 21.40
C GLN A 39 3.00 0.55 22.56
N ASN A 40 3.36 0.09 23.76
CA ASN A 40 3.53 0.94 24.94
C ASN A 40 5.00 1.30 25.22
N THR A 41 5.94 0.70 24.50
CA THR A 41 7.39 0.89 24.71
C THR A 41 8.05 1.68 23.58
N VAL A 42 7.49 1.62 22.38
CA VAL A 42 8.02 2.29 21.20
C VAL A 42 7.25 3.58 20.92
N HIS A 43 7.95 4.70 20.84
CA HIS A 43 7.37 5.98 20.47
C HIS A 43 7.29 6.13 18.94
N LEU A 44 6.08 6.31 18.42
CA LEU A 44 5.82 6.47 16.99
C LEU A 44 5.35 7.91 16.71
N PHE A 45 6.07 8.62 15.84
CA PHE A 45 5.77 9.99 15.43
C PHE A 45 5.33 10.02 13.97
N THR A 46 4.27 10.78 13.69
CA THR A 46 3.76 10.97 12.33
C THR A 46 4.24 12.28 11.73
N HIS A 47 4.58 12.23 10.45
CA HIS A 47 5.07 13.37 9.68
C HIS A 47 4.38 13.46 8.32
N GLU A 48 4.37 14.66 7.77
CA GLU A 48 3.95 14.93 6.40
C GLU A 48 5.15 15.22 5.50
N ALA A 49 4.95 15.05 4.19
CA ALA A 49 5.96 15.45 3.22
C ALA A 49 6.28 16.95 3.36
N GLY A 50 7.56 17.32 3.25
CA GLY A 50 8.09 18.65 3.51
C GLY A 50 8.61 18.86 4.93
N GLU A 51 8.20 18.04 5.89
CA GLU A 51 8.70 18.13 7.27
C GLU A 51 10.14 17.66 7.41
N LYS A 52 10.78 18.12 8.49
CA LYS A 52 12.17 17.79 8.83
C LYS A 52 12.28 17.35 10.28
N VAL A 53 13.01 16.28 10.50
CA VAL A 53 13.29 15.71 11.82
C VAL A 53 14.77 15.80 12.11
N LYS A 54 15.12 16.22 13.33
CA LYS A 54 16.49 16.15 13.85
C LYS A 54 16.73 14.84 14.58
N ALA A 55 17.78 14.13 14.18
CA ALA A 55 18.25 12.91 14.83
C ALA A 55 19.75 13.06 15.12
N GLY A 56 20.10 13.58 16.29
CA GLY A 56 21.48 13.91 16.65
C GLY A 56 22.07 14.99 15.72
N CYS A 57 23.14 14.64 15.02
CA CYS A 57 23.78 15.53 14.03
C CYS A 57 23.12 15.48 12.64
N PHE A 58 22.14 14.61 12.43
CA PHE A 58 21.43 14.47 11.16
C PHE A 58 20.16 15.32 11.14
N THR A 59 19.78 15.75 9.93
CA THR A 59 18.46 16.30 9.65
C THR A 59 17.86 15.53 8.51
N VAL A 60 16.73 14.89 8.74
CA VAL A 60 16.00 14.06 7.79
C VAL A 60 14.79 14.82 7.28
N GLU A 61 14.72 15.09 5.98
CA GLU A 61 13.60 15.74 5.30
C GLU A 61 12.77 14.68 4.58
N PHE A 62 11.44 14.74 4.74
CA PHE A 62 10.46 13.89 4.08
C PHE A 62 10.06 14.52 2.74
N ILE A 63 10.26 13.83 1.62
CA ILE A 63 9.98 14.32 0.28
C ILE A 63 8.91 13.45 -0.37
N HIS A 64 7.80 14.04 -0.83
CA HIS A 64 6.73 13.27 -1.45
C HIS A 64 7.20 12.52 -2.71
N VAL A 65 6.87 11.22 -2.77
CA VAL A 65 7.04 10.37 -3.94
C VAL A 65 5.75 9.59 -4.21
N ASN A 66 5.54 9.19 -5.46
CA ASN A 66 4.44 8.30 -5.77
C ASN A 66 4.87 6.84 -5.62
N HIS A 67 4.03 6.05 -5.00
CA HIS A 67 4.15 4.60 -4.96
C HIS A 67 2.76 3.96 -4.82
N SER A 68 2.71 2.64 -4.60
CA SER A 68 1.44 1.91 -4.40
C SER A 68 0.78 2.20 -3.04
N ILE A 69 1.54 2.68 -2.06
CA ILE A 69 1.02 3.14 -0.77
C ILE A 69 0.82 4.65 -0.79
N ALA A 70 -0.27 5.14 -0.18
CA ALA A 70 -0.49 6.57 -0.02
C ALA A 70 0.58 7.19 0.89
N ASP A 71 0.81 8.49 0.72
CA ASP A 71 1.79 9.31 1.47
C ASP A 71 3.23 8.74 1.49
N ALA A 72 3.63 8.05 0.42
CA ALA A 72 4.99 7.57 0.25
C ALA A 72 6.00 8.73 0.20
N VAL A 73 7.19 8.52 0.80
CA VAL A 73 8.22 9.54 0.87
C VAL A 73 9.61 8.97 0.56
N ALA A 74 10.43 9.83 -0.03
CA ALA A 74 11.88 9.74 -0.04
C ALA A 74 12.45 10.55 1.13
N PHE A 75 13.71 10.35 1.42
CA PHE A 75 14.42 11.07 2.48
C PHE A 75 15.64 11.80 1.93
N ALA A 76 15.78 13.09 2.30
CA ALA A 76 17.04 13.79 2.19
C ALA A 76 17.68 13.86 3.59
N ILE A 77 18.79 13.18 3.78
CA ILE A 77 19.49 13.06 5.06
C ILE A 77 20.71 13.97 5.02
N LYS A 78 20.60 15.13 5.68
CA LYS A 78 21.73 16.06 5.84
C LYS A 78 22.63 15.57 6.97
N THR A 79 23.89 15.37 6.64
CA THR A 79 24.95 14.94 7.56
C THR A 79 26.03 16.02 7.65
N PRO A 80 26.95 15.97 8.62
CA PRO A 80 28.09 16.90 8.68
C PRO A 80 29.02 16.87 7.46
N VAL A 81 29.02 15.79 6.68
CA VAL A 81 29.90 15.58 5.52
C VAL A 81 29.20 15.72 4.17
N GLY A 82 27.88 15.84 4.14
CA GLY A 82 27.11 16.02 2.92
C GLY A 82 25.69 15.49 3.01
N THR A 83 24.94 15.60 1.93
CA THR A 83 23.55 15.17 1.85
C THR A 83 23.46 13.79 1.16
N ILE A 84 22.77 12.85 1.80
CA ILE A 84 22.42 11.56 1.20
C ILE A 84 20.94 11.61 0.83
N VAL A 85 20.58 11.16 -0.36
CA VAL A 85 19.18 11.03 -0.78
C VAL A 85 18.85 9.54 -0.90
N MET A 86 17.79 9.11 -0.22
CA MET A 86 17.24 7.76 -0.29
C MET A 86 15.82 7.85 -0.85
N THR A 87 15.58 7.27 -2.03
CA THR A 87 14.30 7.43 -2.70
C THR A 87 13.18 6.59 -2.06
N GLY A 88 13.52 5.54 -1.34
CA GLY A 88 12.56 4.47 -1.09
C GLY A 88 12.05 3.90 -2.42
N ASP A 89 10.97 3.14 -2.37
CA ASP A 89 10.28 2.69 -3.59
C ASP A 89 9.50 3.86 -4.18
N PHE A 90 9.67 4.11 -5.47
CA PHE A 90 8.98 5.21 -6.12
C PHE A 90 8.62 4.92 -7.58
N LYS A 91 7.69 5.67 -8.11
CA LYS A 91 7.39 5.80 -9.53
C LYS A 91 7.16 7.27 -9.88
N ILE A 92 7.21 7.61 -11.15
CA ILE A 92 6.80 8.92 -11.65
C ILE A 92 5.45 8.75 -12.33
N ASP A 93 4.39 9.22 -11.67
CA ASP A 93 3.01 9.17 -12.18
C ASP A 93 2.37 10.56 -12.07
N ALA A 94 2.27 11.27 -13.19
CA ALA A 94 1.68 12.60 -13.25
C ALA A 94 0.16 12.61 -12.97
N THR A 95 -0.47 11.44 -12.88
CA THR A 95 -1.91 11.28 -12.66
C THR A 95 -2.26 10.62 -11.34
N ALA A 96 -1.27 10.50 -10.42
CA ALA A 96 -1.48 9.91 -9.10
C ALA A 96 -2.50 10.70 -8.28
N GLU A 97 -3.32 9.99 -7.50
CA GLU A 97 -4.41 10.59 -6.71
C GLU A 97 -3.91 11.42 -5.54
N ASP A 98 -2.72 11.11 -5.02
CA ASP A 98 -2.05 11.81 -3.91
C ASP A 98 -1.14 12.97 -4.37
N GLY A 99 -1.22 13.36 -5.64
CA GLY A 99 -0.37 14.40 -6.23
C GLY A 99 0.85 13.82 -6.94
N MET A 100 1.58 14.69 -7.64
CA MET A 100 2.79 14.31 -8.35
C MET A 100 3.99 14.30 -7.40
N ILE A 101 4.93 13.37 -7.63
CA ILE A 101 6.24 13.36 -6.97
C ILE A 101 6.90 14.75 -7.00
N ASP A 102 7.51 15.17 -5.90
CA ASP A 102 8.16 16.48 -5.78
C ASP A 102 9.50 16.54 -6.54
N LEU A 103 9.43 16.52 -7.86
CA LEU A 103 10.60 16.66 -8.73
C LEU A 103 11.31 17.99 -8.53
N ALA A 104 10.60 19.04 -8.12
CA ALA A 104 11.21 20.36 -7.85
C ALA A 104 12.19 20.28 -6.67
N ARG A 105 11.81 19.57 -5.61
CA ARG A 105 12.69 19.37 -4.44
C ARG A 105 13.91 18.51 -4.79
N PHE A 106 13.73 17.44 -5.56
CA PHE A 106 14.86 16.66 -6.06
C PHE A 106 15.81 17.50 -6.93
N GLY A 107 15.28 18.33 -7.81
CA GLY A 107 16.08 19.26 -8.62
C GLY A 107 16.85 20.28 -7.76
N ALA A 108 16.25 20.79 -6.69
CA ALA A 108 16.92 21.69 -5.75
C ALA A 108 18.07 20.97 -4.99
N LEU A 109 17.84 19.75 -4.51
CA LEU A 109 18.88 18.93 -3.87
C LEU A 109 20.04 18.64 -4.81
N GLY A 110 19.77 18.36 -6.10
CA GLY A 110 20.81 18.18 -7.10
C GLY A 110 21.67 19.43 -7.30
N LYS A 111 21.09 20.63 -7.23
CA LYS A 111 21.81 21.90 -7.27
C LYS A 111 22.58 22.21 -5.98
N GLU A 112 22.03 21.83 -4.82
CA GLU A 112 22.70 21.96 -3.52
C GLU A 112 23.93 21.03 -3.42
N GLY A 113 23.92 19.93 -4.15
CA GLY A 113 24.93 18.88 -4.13
C GLY A 113 24.53 17.69 -3.26
N VAL A 114 24.54 16.49 -3.87
CA VAL A 114 24.23 15.22 -3.22
C VAL A 114 25.49 14.37 -3.15
N LEU A 115 25.85 13.95 -1.93
CA LEU A 115 27.01 13.10 -1.67
C LEU A 115 26.76 11.66 -2.16
N ALA A 116 25.58 11.12 -1.90
CA ALA A 116 25.19 9.77 -2.32
C ALA A 116 23.69 9.73 -2.61
N LEU A 117 23.31 8.95 -3.63
CA LEU A 117 21.94 8.63 -4.01
C LEU A 117 21.72 7.12 -3.87
N LEU A 118 20.80 6.73 -2.96
CA LEU A 118 20.28 5.37 -2.83
C LEU A 118 18.93 5.32 -3.56
N CYS A 119 18.97 4.80 -4.79
CA CYS A 119 17.83 4.87 -5.70
C CYS A 119 17.19 3.50 -5.90
N ASP A 120 15.87 3.43 -5.82
CA ASP A 120 15.12 2.25 -6.30
C ASP A 120 15.46 2.00 -7.77
N SER A 121 15.81 0.77 -8.07
CA SER A 121 16.21 0.32 -9.41
C SER A 121 15.52 -1.00 -9.80
N THR A 122 14.40 -1.33 -9.19
CA THR A 122 13.70 -2.62 -9.30
C THR A 122 13.42 -3.03 -10.75
N ASN A 123 13.06 -2.09 -11.62
CA ASN A 123 12.77 -2.36 -13.04
C ASN A 123 13.79 -1.73 -14.01
N VAL A 124 15.00 -1.44 -13.57
CA VAL A 124 16.00 -0.70 -14.38
C VAL A 124 16.36 -1.42 -15.69
N GLU A 125 16.33 -2.75 -15.71
CA GLU A 125 16.64 -3.56 -16.90
C GLU A 125 15.43 -3.77 -17.83
N ARG A 126 14.21 -3.38 -17.42
CA ARG A 126 13.01 -3.56 -18.22
C ARG A 126 12.76 -2.33 -19.09
N GLN A 127 12.63 -2.55 -20.39
CA GLN A 127 12.26 -1.49 -21.33
C GLN A 127 10.79 -1.08 -21.14
N GLY A 128 10.49 0.21 -21.34
CA GLY A 128 9.15 0.76 -21.28
C GLY A 128 8.85 1.54 -20.00
N TYR A 129 7.57 1.74 -19.74
CA TYR A 129 7.07 2.54 -18.62
C TYR A 129 6.02 1.76 -17.84
N THR A 130 5.98 1.96 -16.52
CA THR A 130 4.89 1.46 -15.69
C THR A 130 3.62 2.26 -15.96
N PRO A 131 2.49 1.62 -16.33
CA PRO A 131 1.23 2.32 -16.52
C PRO A 131 0.76 3.04 -15.25
N SER A 132 0.01 4.14 -15.43
CA SER A 132 -0.57 4.85 -14.31
C SER A 132 -1.73 4.06 -13.65
N GLU A 133 -2.01 4.31 -12.38
CA GLU A 133 -3.15 3.73 -11.67
C GLU A 133 -4.50 4.10 -12.35
N LYS A 134 -4.58 5.25 -12.99
CA LYS A 134 -5.76 5.66 -13.77
C LYS A 134 -6.07 4.70 -14.92
N THR A 135 -5.05 4.17 -15.57
CA THR A 135 -5.21 3.13 -16.61
C THR A 135 -5.74 1.84 -16.02
N VAL A 136 -5.30 1.47 -14.81
CA VAL A 136 -5.79 0.28 -14.10
C VAL A 136 -7.27 0.42 -13.75
N ALA A 137 -7.70 1.59 -13.26
CA ALA A 137 -9.11 1.87 -12.95
C ALA A 137 -10.02 1.72 -14.18
N ALA A 138 -9.61 2.27 -15.35
CA ALA A 138 -10.34 2.12 -16.60
C ALA A 138 -10.44 0.64 -17.06
N ASN A 139 -9.39 -0.15 -16.82
CA ASN A 139 -9.40 -1.59 -17.11
C ASN A 139 -10.37 -2.36 -16.20
N PHE A 140 -10.51 -1.98 -14.91
CA PHE A 140 -11.52 -2.58 -14.05
C PHE A 140 -12.93 -2.42 -14.65
N GLU A 141 -13.30 -1.22 -15.05
CA GLU A 141 -14.62 -0.98 -15.66
C GLU A 141 -14.88 -1.89 -16.88
N ARG A 142 -13.90 -2.03 -17.76
CA ARG A 142 -14.00 -2.89 -18.93
C ARG A 142 -14.19 -4.37 -18.55
N GLN A 143 -13.43 -4.87 -17.57
CA GLN A 143 -13.53 -6.26 -17.13
C GLN A 143 -14.85 -6.53 -16.40
N PHE A 144 -15.32 -5.60 -15.59
CA PHE A 144 -16.57 -5.75 -14.86
C PHE A 144 -17.79 -5.73 -15.77
N SER A 145 -17.78 -4.89 -16.83
CA SER A 145 -18.90 -4.78 -17.78
C SER A 145 -19.13 -6.08 -18.56
N GLY A 146 -18.08 -6.84 -18.84
CA GLY A 146 -18.14 -8.09 -19.60
C GLY A 146 -18.35 -9.35 -18.77
N CYS A 147 -18.37 -9.25 -17.43
CA CYS A 147 -18.36 -10.42 -16.55
C CYS A 147 -19.72 -10.70 -15.90
N ASN A 148 -20.29 -11.88 -16.18
CA ASN A 148 -21.53 -12.37 -15.55
C ASN A 148 -21.27 -13.35 -14.40
N LYS A 149 -20.02 -13.56 -14.00
CA LYS A 149 -19.58 -14.48 -12.97
C LYS A 149 -19.10 -13.73 -11.73
N ARG A 150 -18.67 -14.45 -10.71
CA ARG A 150 -17.92 -13.90 -9.58
C ARG A 150 -16.56 -13.38 -10.08
N ILE A 151 -16.13 -12.26 -9.55
CA ILE A 151 -14.84 -11.67 -9.90
C ILE A 151 -13.90 -11.85 -8.70
N ILE A 152 -12.72 -12.42 -8.93
CA ILE A 152 -11.66 -12.49 -7.94
C ILE A 152 -10.52 -11.57 -8.42
N VAL A 153 -10.16 -10.60 -7.59
CA VAL A 153 -9.07 -9.65 -7.87
C VAL A 153 -7.99 -9.79 -6.82
N THR A 154 -6.76 -9.91 -7.27
CA THR A 154 -5.60 -9.90 -6.39
C THR A 154 -4.80 -8.61 -6.55
N THR A 155 -4.34 -8.06 -5.45
CA THR A 155 -3.49 -6.88 -5.43
C THR A 155 -2.61 -6.87 -4.18
N PHE A 156 -1.59 -6.02 -4.18
CA PHE A 156 -0.85 -5.73 -2.96
C PHE A 156 -1.79 -5.08 -1.93
N ALA A 157 -1.73 -5.56 -0.70
CA ALA A 157 -2.57 -5.05 0.38
C ALA A 157 -2.39 -3.54 0.60
N SER A 158 -1.16 -3.05 0.48
CA SER A 158 -0.81 -1.63 0.69
C SER A 158 -1.33 -0.66 -0.37
N ASN A 159 -1.84 -1.14 -1.51
CA ASN A 159 -2.34 -0.27 -2.57
C ASN A 159 -3.77 0.22 -2.28
N ALA A 160 -3.89 1.20 -1.39
CA ALA A 160 -5.17 1.77 -0.97
C ALA A 160 -5.93 2.42 -2.15
N PHE A 161 -5.25 3.10 -3.07
CA PHE A 161 -5.87 3.74 -4.24
C PHE A 161 -6.48 2.72 -5.20
N ARG A 162 -5.79 1.61 -5.42
CA ARG A 162 -6.33 0.50 -6.24
C ARG A 162 -7.54 -0.15 -5.59
N LEU A 163 -7.52 -0.32 -4.25
CA LEU A 163 -8.68 -0.77 -3.49
C LEU A 163 -9.85 0.21 -3.61
N GLN A 164 -9.59 1.53 -3.51
CA GLN A 164 -10.60 2.57 -3.69
C GLN A 164 -11.25 2.48 -5.08
N SER A 165 -10.44 2.42 -6.14
CA SER A 165 -10.91 2.31 -7.52
C SER A 165 -11.73 1.04 -7.75
N LEU A 166 -11.30 -0.08 -7.20
CA LEU A 166 -11.98 -1.37 -7.30
C LEU A 166 -13.32 -1.37 -6.57
N ILE A 167 -13.38 -0.83 -5.35
CA ILE A 167 -14.61 -0.70 -4.56
C ILE A 167 -15.61 0.23 -5.26
N ALA A 168 -15.13 1.35 -5.80
CA ALA A 168 -15.97 2.28 -6.56
C ALA A 168 -16.53 1.62 -7.83
N THR A 169 -15.70 0.89 -8.57
CA THR A 169 -16.13 0.13 -9.76
C THR A 169 -17.15 -0.95 -9.39
N ALA A 170 -16.90 -1.73 -8.34
CA ALA A 170 -17.85 -2.74 -7.87
C ALA A 170 -19.22 -2.12 -7.54
N LYS A 171 -19.23 -0.98 -6.83
CA LYS A 171 -20.45 -0.23 -6.54
C LYS A 171 -21.18 0.21 -7.80
N LYS A 172 -20.46 0.75 -8.81
CA LYS A 172 -21.00 1.17 -10.10
C LYS A 172 -21.74 0.03 -10.81
N PHE A 173 -21.19 -1.19 -10.74
CA PHE A 173 -21.79 -2.39 -11.34
C PHE A 173 -22.75 -3.15 -10.41
N GLY A 174 -23.13 -2.56 -9.28
CA GLY A 174 -24.08 -3.15 -8.32
C GLY A 174 -23.58 -4.44 -7.69
N ARG A 175 -22.26 -4.57 -7.53
CA ARG A 175 -21.61 -5.72 -6.89
C ARG A 175 -21.23 -5.41 -5.44
N LYS A 176 -21.24 -6.44 -4.60
CA LYS A 176 -20.68 -6.42 -3.24
C LYS A 176 -19.21 -6.80 -3.29
N VAL A 177 -18.43 -6.30 -2.35
CA VAL A 177 -17.01 -6.59 -2.23
C VAL A 177 -16.76 -7.30 -0.91
N ALA A 178 -16.13 -8.46 -0.97
CA ALA A 178 -15.59 -9.15 0.19
C ALA A 178 -14.07 -9.11 0.13
N VAL A 179 -13.41 -8.86 1.25
CA VAL A 179 -11.95 -8.82 1.36
C VAL A 179 -11.47 -10.01 2.16
N THR A 180 -10.35 -10.59 1.77
CA THR A 180 -9.75 -11.70 2.51
C THR A 180 -8.23 -11.68 2.47
N GLY A 181 -7.64 -12.08 3.58
CA GLY A 181 -6.22 -12.01 3.86
C GLY A 181 -5.90 -10.99 4.95
N ARG A 182 -5.25 -11.45 6.03
CA ARG A 182 -5.01 -10.63 7.23
C ARG A 182 -4.40 -9.26 6.92
N SER A 183 -3.36 -9.20 6.10
CA SER A 183 -2.72 -7.93 5.72
C SER A 183 -3.67 -7.02 4.93
N MET A 184 -4.52 -7.58 4.06
CA MET A 184 -5.51 -6.81 3.29
C MET A 184 -6.59 -6.23 4.20
N GLU A 185 -7.09 -7.01 5.15
CA GLU A 185 -8.10 -6.59 6.13
C GLU A 185 -7.54 -5.49 7.05
N ASN A 186 -6.30 -5.64 7.53
CA ASN A 186 -5.60 -4.65 8.34
C ASN A 186 -5.42 -3.31 7.60
N ILE A 187 -4.94 -3.36 6.37
CA ILE A 187 -4.77 -2.16 5.54
C ILE A 187 -6.11 -1.49 5.23
N LEU A 188 -7.13 -2.28 4.87
CA LEU A 188 -8.48 -1.76 4.64
C LEU A 188 -9.00 -1.00 5.86
N LYS A 189 -8.86 -1.59 7.05
CA LYS A 189 -9.27 -0.99 8.33
C LYS A 189 -8.52 0.32 8.57
N VAL A 190 -7.20 0.30 8.62
CA VAL A 190 -6.37 1.48 8.89
C VAL A 190 -6.59 2.58 7.86
N SER A 191 -6.62 2.23 6.56
CA SER A 191 -6.83 3.21 5.50
C SER A 191 -8.22 3.87 5.59
N THR A 192 -9.23 3.13 6.04
CA THR A 192 -10.59 3.67 6.26
C THR A 192 -10.63 4.57 7.47
N GLU A 193 -10.06 4.16 8.60
CA GLU A 193 -10.00 4.93 9.85
C GLU A 193 -9.24 6.25 9.66
N LEU A 194 -8.16 6.23 8.89
CA LEU A 194 -7.35 7.40 8.57
C LEU A 194 -7.91 8.27 7.43
N GLY A 195 -8.97 7.81 6.75
CA GLY A 195 -9.65 8.56 5.69
C GLY A 195 -9.01 8.45 4.29
N TYR A 196 -8.05 7.56 4.09
CA TYR A 196 -7.47 7.26 2.76
C TYR A 196 -8.41 6.43 1.89
N LEU A 197 -9.30 5.64 2.49
CA LEU A 197 -10.35 4.89 1.81
C LEU A 197 -11.74 5.37 2.23
N LYS A 198 -12.59 5.59 1.23
CA LYS A 198 -14.01 5.92 1.40
C LYS A 198 -14.85 4.76 0.87
N ILE A 199 -15.41 3.98 1.78
CA ILE A 199 -16.21 2.81 1.43
C ILE A 199 -17.70 3.21 1.38
N PRO A 200 -18.37 3.16 0.21
CA PRO A 200 -19.78 3.46 0.12
C PRO A 200 -20.60 2.45 0.94
N ALA A 201 -21.61 2.96 1.67
CA ALA A 201 -22.45 2.13 2.52
C ALA A 201 -23.01 0.91 1.76
N GLY A 202 -23.00 -0.24 2.41
CA GLY A 202 -23.53 -1.49 1.89
C GLY A 202 -22.76 -2.08 0.71
N THR A 203 -21.55 -1.60 0.37
CA THR A 203 -20.72 -2.20 -0.67
C THR A 203 -19.84 -3.32 -0.12
N LEU A 204 -19.23 -3.11 1.04
CA LEU A 204 -18.41 -4.12 1.72
C LEU A 204 -19.28 -5.13 2.45
N VAL A 205 -18.92 -6.40 2.38
CA VAL A 205 -19.57 -7.51 3.08
C VAL A 205 -18.52 -8.41 3.73
N ASP A 206 -18.91 -9.03 4.83
CA ASP A 206 -18.05 -10.00 5.49
C ASP A 206 -17.85 -11.25 4.61
N ILE A 207 -16.63 -11.79 4.57
CA ILE A 207 -16.29 -12.99 3.78
C ILE A 207 -17.10 -14.21 4.20
N THR A 208 -17.63 -14.26 5.41
CA THR A 208 -18.49 -15.37 5.89
C THR A 208 -19.90 -15.32 5.30
N GLN A 209 -20.33 -14.16 4.81
CA GLN A 209 -21.67 -13.92 4.27
C GLN A 209 -21.77 -14.09 2.76
N ILE A 210 -20.66 -14.33 2.06
CA ILE A 210 -20.64 -14.38 0.58
C ILE A 210 -21.52 -15.47 -0.03
N LYS A 211 -21.78 -16.54 0.69
CA LYS A 211 -22.66 -17.66 0.22
C LYS A 211 -24.11 -17.20 -0.01
N GLN A 212 -24.51 -16.08 0.58
CA GLN A 212 -25.86 -15.50 0.43
C GLN A 212 -25.98 -14.55 -0.77
N ILE A 213 -24.82 -14.27 -1.45
CA ILE A 213 -24.74 -13.30 -2.53
C ILE A 213 -24.59 -14.05 -3.86
N PRO A 214 -25.41 -13.76 -4.88
CA PRO A 214 -25.24 -14.33 -6.20
C PRO A 214 -23.84 -14.06 -6.76
N ASN A 215 -23.22 -15.04 -7.43
CA ASN A 215 -21.85 -14.93 -7.93
C ASN A 215 -21.65 -13.70 -8.84
N ASN A 216 -22.60 -13.42 -9.73
CA ASN A 216 -22.55 -12.25 -10.61
C ASN A 216 -22.71 -10.89 -9.87
N LYS A 217 -22.94 -10.90 -8.57
CA LYS A 217 -23.02 -9.70 -7.69
C LYS A 217 -21.89 -9.66 -6.67
N LEU A 218 -20.89 -10.53 -6.80
CA LEU A 218 -19.80 -10.64 -5.83
C LEU A 218 -18.46 -10.35 -6.48
N VAL A 219 -17.63 -9.59 -5.75
CA VAL A 219 -16.20 -9.40 -6.00
C VAL A 219 -15.45 -9.83 -4.75
N ILE A 220 -14.43 -10.64 -4.90
CA ILE A 220 -13.52 -11.01 -3.82
C ILE A 220 -12.17 -10.36 -4.07
N VAL A 221 -11.67 -9.62 -3.10
CA VAL A 221 -10.34 -9.02 -3.13
C VAL A 221 -9.42 -9.77 -2.18
N SER A 222 -8.26 -10.17 -2.67
CA SER A 222 -7.34 -11.00 -1.91
C SER A 222 -5.87 -10.64 -2.13
N THR A 223 -5.01 -11.17 -1.27
CA THR A 223 -3.56 -11.23 -1.48
C THR A 223 -3.21 -12.39 -2.42
N GLY A 224 -1.99 -12.39 -2.97
CA GLY A 224 -1.48 -13.45 -3.83
C GLY A 224 -1.24 -13.05 -5.27
N SER A 225 -1.07 -11.73 -5.55
CA SER A 225 -0.85 -11.22 -6.89
C SER A 225 0.46 -11.66 -7.54
N GLN A 226 1.41 -12.14 -6.75
CA GLN A 226 2.70 -12.67 -7.23
C GLN A 226 2.81 -14.20 -7.08
N GLY A 227 1.71 -14.89 -6.77
CA GLY A 227 1.72 -16.33 -6.57
C GLY A 227 2.39 -16.78 -5.27
N GLU A 228 2.42 -15.90 -4.26
CA GLU A 228 3.06 -16.17 -2.97
C GLU A 228 2.42 -17.38 -2.30
N ASN A 229 3.24 -18.30 -1.84
CA ASN A 229 2.79 -19.46 -1.08
C ASN A 229 2.01 -19.02 0.16
N MET A 230 0.94 -19.75 0.49
CA MET A 230 0.05 -19.50 1.63
C MET A 230 -0.74 -18.18 1.54
N SER A 231 -0.66 -17.42 0.44
CA SER A 231 -1.55 -16.28 0.19
C SER A 231 -3.02 -16.69 0.14
N ALA A 232 -3.93 -15.72 0.24
CA ALA A 232 -5.36 -16.04 0.18
C ALA A 232 -5.73 -16.67 -1.18
N LEU A 233 -5.21 -16.14 -2.30
CA LEU A 233 -5.43 -16.72 -3.62
C LEU A 233 -4.90 -18.16 -3.71
N TYR A 234 -3.68 -18.41 -3.24
CA TYR A 234 -3.09 -19.76 -3.23
C TYR A 234 -4.00 -20.73 -2.49
N ARG A 235 -4.48 -20.35 -1.29
CA ARG A 235 -5.39 -21.20 -0.51
C ARG A 235 -6.75 -21.44 -1.19
N MET A 236 -7.28 -20.43 -1.92
CA MET A 236 -8.51 -20.60 -2.70
C MET A 236 -8.31 -21.58 -3.86
N ALA A 237 -7.19 -21.49 -4.57
CA ALA A 237 -6.89 -22.35 -5.72
C ALA A 237 -6.65 -23.82 -5.33
N PHE A 238 -6.08 -24.06 -4.15
CA PHE A 238 -5.78 -25.40 -3.65
C PHE A 238 -6.74 -25.88 -2.56
N SER A 239 -7.98 -25.35 -2.52
CA SER A 239 -9.07 -25.75 -1.60
C SER A 239 -8.70 -25.66 -0.11
N GLY A 240 -7.69 -24.85 0.23
CA GLY A 240 -7.27 -24.59 1.62
C GLY A 240 -7.90 -23.37 2.26
N HIS A 241 -8.72 -22.60 1.52
CA HIS A 241 -9.40 -21.43 2.04
C HIS A 241 -10.76 -21.80 2.63
N ARG A 242 -11.04 -21.38 3.88
CA ARG A 242 -12.24 -21.81 4.63
C ARG A 242 -13.58 -21.39 4.00
N GLN A 243 -13.62 -20.27 3.29
CA GLN A 243 -14.88 -19.65 2.81
C GLN A 243 -15.01 -19.63 1.29
N VAL A 244 -13.90 -19.69 0.57
CA VAL A 244 -13.86 -19.49 -0.88
C VAL A 244 -13.11 -20.63 -1.55
N GLU A 245 -13.71 -21.18 -2.58
CA GLU A 245 -13.09 -22.10 -3.52
C GLU A 245 -13.24 -21.52 -4.93
N ILE A 246 -12.21 -21.62 -5.76
CA ILE A 246 -12.26 -21.19 -7.16
C ILE A 246 -12.96 -22.31 -7.95
N THR A 247 -13.97 -21.91 -8.70
CA THR A 247 -14.81 -22.85 -9.46
C THR A 247 -15.00 -22.35 -10.90
N ALA A 248 -15.65 -23.15 -11.73
CA ALA A 248 -16.03 -22.76 -13.10
C ALA A 248 -17.00 -21.56 -13.15
N SER A 249 -17.55 -21.12 -12.02
CA SER A 249 -18.41 -19.93 -11.89
C SER A 249 -17.64 -18.64 -11.60
N ASP A 250 -16.33 -18.65 -11.67
CA ASP A 250 -15.42 -17.52 -11.52
C ASP A 250 -14.89 -17.01 -12.86
#